data_7c4fef0f4b005cb072247af46884c647
#
_entry.id   7c4fef0f4b005cb072247af46884c647
#
_cell.length_a   1.000
_cell.length_b   1.000
_cell.length_c   1.000
_cell.angle_alpha   90.00
_cell.angle_beta   90.00
_cell.angle_gamma   90.00
#
_symmetry.space_group_name_H-M   'P 1'
#
loop_
_entity.id
_entity.type
_entity.pdbx_description
1 polymer ?
#
loop_
_entity_poly.entity_id
_entity_poly.type
_entity_poly.pdbx_seq_one_letter_code
_entity_poly.pdbx_strand_id
1 'polypeptide(L)'
;VGEEDKKSQNWITEVISPVLSKVMALELSPWLFSAMHQERFVDLNKWIDERAWIVLRLPSGEMGREGARLTASVVYNVFDAAYRRATLEKPVPFYFIVDEAQEIGSGMRLESMLAEGAKFGARMFVLAQSLSMMRKVEGMEPVVQAMLANTSTQMFFSPDPEDADLI
;
A
#
# COMPACT_ATOMS: atom_id res chain seq x y z
N VAL A 1 22.50 2.99 -40.27
CA VAL A 1 21.72 2.63 -39.05
C VAL A 1 21.01 3.89 -38.64
N GLY A 2 19.72 3.94 -38.97
CA GLY A 2 18.97 5.19 -39.14
C GLY A 2 18.30 5.69 -37.87
N GLU A 3 17.74 6.90 -37.98
CA GLU A 3 16.93 7.58 -36.94
C GLU A 3 15.74 6.75 -36.46
N GLU A 4 15.20 5.84 -37.23
CA GLU A 4 14.14 4.91 -36.86
C GLU A 4 14.57 3.89 -35.82
N ASP A 5 15.80 3.37 -35.89
CA ASP A 5 16.34 2.45 -34.89
C ASP A 5 16.54 3.13 -33.53
N LYS A 6 16.96 4.39 -33.53
CA LYS A 6 17.10 5.19 -32.31
C LYS A 6 15.76 5.53 -31.67
N LYS A 7 14.74 5.84 -32.48
CA LYS A 7 13.36 6.08 -31.99
C LYS A 7 12.75 4.82 -31.37
N SER A 8 12.94 3.66 -32.00
CA SER A 8 12.47 2.38 -31.48
C SER A 8 13.14 1.98 -30.17
N GLN A 9 14.46 2.20 -30.07
CA GLN A 9 15.20 1.95 -28.82
C GLN A 9 14.80 2.90 -27.70
N ASN A 10 14.57 4.18 -27.99
CA ASN A 10 14.06 5.12 -26.99
C ASN A 10 12.66 4.75 -26.50
N TRP A 11 11.77 4.34 -27.39
CA TRP A 11 10.43 3.91 -27.01
C TRP A 11 10.44 2.66 -26.12
N ILE A 12 11.28 1.66 -26.42
CA ILE A 12 11.49 0.48 -25.58
C ILE A 12 11.98 0.89 -24.18
N THR A 13 12.97 1.78 -24.12
CA THR A 13 13.55 2.20 -22.85
C THR A 13 12.58 3.04 -22.02
N GLU A 14 11.84 3.94 -22.64
CA GLU A 14 10.94 4.85 -21.92
C GLU A 14 9.61 4.21 -21.51
N VAL A 15 9.07 3.30 -22.32
CA VAL A 15 7.74 2.74 -22.13
C VAL A 15 7.77 1.31 -21.60
N ILE A 16 8.62 0.46 -22.15
CA ILE A 16 8.66 -0.97 -21.78
C ILE A 16 9.51 -1.23 -20.54
N SER A 17 10.65 -0.57 -20.42
CA SER A 17 11.57 -0.81 -19.29
C SER A 17 10.94 -0.58 -17.92
N PRO A 18 10.14 0.47 -17.67
CA PRO A 18 9.47 0.65 -16.39
C PRO A 18 8.43 -0.45 -16.07
N VAL A 19 7.75 -0.96 -17.09
CA VAL A 19 6.79 -2.07 -16.92
C VAL A 19 7.56 -3.36 -16.64
N LEU A 20 8.57 -3.64 -17.45
CA LEU A 20 9.39 -4.83 -17.31
C LEU A 20 10.09 -4.89 -15.93
N SER A 21 10.63 -3.77 -15.46
CA SER A 21 11.26 -3.70 -14.14
C SER A 21 10.29 -4.01 -12.99
N LYS A 22 9.03 -3.60 -13.11
CA LYS A 22 7.98 -3.94 -12.12
C LYS A 22 7.60 -5.42 -12.17
N VAL A 23 7.46 -5.99 -13.37
CA VAL A 23 7.19 -7.42 -13.53
C VAL A 23 8.36 -8.25 -13.03
N MET A 24 9.59 -7.88 -13.37
CA MET A 24 10.78 -8.57 -12.87
C MET A 24 10.92 -8.46 -11.35
N ALA A 25 10.57 -7.33 -10.76
CA ALA A 25 10.58 -7.18 -9.30
C ALA A 25 9.57 -8.12 -8.61
N LEU A 26 8.44 -8.40 -9.24
CA LEU A 26 7.47 -9.41 -8.77
C LEU A 26 8.04 -10.83 -8.88
N GLU A 27 8.62 -11.18 -10.03
CA GLU A 27 9.19 -12.52 -10.27
C GLU A 27 10.44 -12.79 -9.44
N LEU A 28 11.28 -11.78 -9.23
CA LEU A 28 12.52 -11.89 -8.44
C LEU A 28 12.28 -11.87 -6.93
N SER A 29 11.07 -11.57 -6.48
CA SER A 29 10.70 -11.70 -5.07
C SER A 29 10.28 -13.14 -4.77
N PRO A 30 11.10 -13.98 -4.10
CA PRO A 30 10.75 -15.36 -3.79
C PRO A 30 9.46 -15.48 -2.98
N TRP A 31 9.18 -14.48 -2.15
CA TRP A 31 7.99 -14.40 -1.30
C TRP A 31 6.73 -14.16 -2.12
N LEU A 32 6.75 -13.18 -3.04
CA LEU A 32 5.61 -12.91 -3.91
C LEU A 32 5.40 -14.04 -4.92
N PHE A 33 6.48 -14.52 -5.53
CA PHE A 33 6.42 -15.67 -6.43
C PHE A 33 5.78 -16.87 -5.73
N SER A 34 6.23 -17.20 -4.53
CA SER A 34 5.67 -18.31 -3.75
C SER A 34 4.20 -18.06 -3.38
N ALA A 35 3.83 -16.85 -3.02
CA ALA A 35 2.45 -16.51 -2.69
C ALA A 35 1.51 -16.60 -3.91
N MET A 36 1.99 -16.23 -5.10
CA MET A 36 1.20 -16.24 -6.34
C MET A 36 1.08 -17.64 -6.96
N HIS A 37 2.03 -18.55 -6.69
CA HIS A 37 2.06 -19.89 -7.26
C HIS A 37 1.59 -20.98 -6.28
N GLN A 38 0.67 -20.64 -5.39
CA GLN A 38 0.09 -21.62 -4.47
C GLN A 38 -1.10 -22.35 -5.07
N GLU A 39 -1.21 -23.64 -4.79
CA GLU A 39 -2.38 -24.44 -5.17
C GLU A 39 -3.64 -24.08 -4.35
N ARG A 40 -3.45 -23.48 -3.17
CA ARG A 40 -4.53 -23.07 -2.27
C ARG A 40 -4.64 -21.56 -2.24
N PHE A 41 -5.78 -21.06 -2.64
CA PHE A 41 -6.07 -19.63 -2.57
C PHE A 41 -6.78 -19.29 -1.27
N VAL A 42 -6.47 -18.11 -0.77
CA VAL A 42 -7.18 -17.52 0.36
C VAL A 42 -8.53 -16.99 -0.13
N ASP A 43 -9.60 -17.45 0.49
CA ASP A 43 -10.93 -16.90 0.25
C ASP A 43 -11.12 -15.65 1.13
N LEU A 44 -10.86 -14.49 0.55
CA LEU A 44 -10.99 -13.21 1.24
C LEU A 44 -12.45 -12.89 1.61
N ASN A 45 -13.42 -13.30 0.81
CA ASN A 45 -14.83 -13.08 1.13
C ASN A 45 -15.21 -13.83 2.39
N LYS A 46 -14.78 -15.09 2.49
CA LYS A 46 -14.97 -15.89 3.71
C LYS A 46 -14.35 -15.22 4.92
N TRP A 47 -13.13 -14.69 4.82
CA TRP A 47 -12.48 -14.00 5.94
C TRP A 47 -13.21 -12.73 6.35
N ILE A 48 -13.78 -11.99 5.39
CA ILE A 48 -14.58 -10.78 5.68
C ILE A 48 -15.88 -11.19 6.38
N ASP A 49 -16.58 -12.21 5.89
CA ASP A 49 -17.82 -12.69 6.47
C ASP A 49 -17.64 -13.27 7.89
N GLU A 50 -16.56 -14.01 8.10
CA GLU A 50 -16.19 -14.58 9.40
C GLU A 50 -15.58 -13.54 10.37
N ARG A 51 -15.38 -12.30 9.93
CA ARG A 51 -14.72 -11.24 10.72
C ARG A 51 -13.35 -11.67 11.24
N ALA A 52 -12.58 -12.30 10.37
CA ALA A 52 -11.28 -12.84 10.70
C ALA A 52 -10.27 -11.76 11.10
N TRP A 53 -9.37 -12.11 12.00
CA TRP A 53 -8.16 -11.33 12.24
C TRP A 53 -7.12 -11.71 11.22
N ILE A 54 -6.65 -10.73 10.45
CA ILE A 54 -5.66 -10.92 9.39
C ILE A 54 -4.41 -10.15 9.79
N VAL A 55 -3.29 -10.85 9.95
CA VAL A 55 -2.00 -10.24 10.27
C VAL A 55 -1.05 -10.46 9.10
N LEU A 56 -0.65 -9.38 8.45
CA LEU A 56 0.36 -9.40 7.40
C LEU A 56 1.70 -8.95 8.00
N ARG A 57 2.61 -9.89 8.18
CA ARG A 57 3.97 -9.62 8.61
C ARG A 57 4.91 -9.58 7.42
N LEU A 58 5.59 -8.46 7.23
CA LEU A 58 6.51 -8.21 6.13
C LEU A 58 7.91 -7.96 6.67
N PRO A 59 8.74 -8.99 6.82
CA PRO A 59 10.08 -8.85 7.38
C PRO A 59 11.03 -8.20 6.35
N SER A 60 11.15 -6.88 6.38
CA SER A 60 11.98 -6.11 5.45
C SER A 60 13.46 -6.49 5.49
N GLY A 61 13.94 -7.03 6.60
CA GLY A 61 15.30 -7.58 6.72
C GLY A 61 15.56 -8.82 5.85
N GLU A 62 14.50 -9.61 5.58
CA GLU A 62 14.60 -10.83 4.77
C GLU A 62 14.19 -10.59 3.32
N MET A 63 13.14 -9.79 3.11
CA MET A 63 12.56 -9.50 1.80
C MET A 63 13.23 -8.33 1.07
N GLY A 64 14.01 -7.55 1.78
CA GLY A 64 14.42 -6.21 1.36
C GLY A 64 13.25 -5.22 1.46
N ARG A 65 13.56 -3.93 1.60
CA ARG A 65 12.56 -2.87 1.76
C ARG A 65 11.60 -2.80 0.57
N GLU A 66 12.11 -2.85 -0.64
CA GLU A 66 11.28 -2.80 -1.86
C GLU A 66 10.40 -4.04 -2.03
N GLY A 67 10.92 -5.23 -1.70
CA GLY A 67 10.12 -6.47 -1.69
C GLY A 67 8.98 -6.43 -0.69
N ALA A 68 9.23 -5.90 0.51
CA ALA A 68 8.20 -5.72 1.53
C ALA A 68 7.12 -4.71 1.08
N ARG A 69 7.50 -3.56 0.52
CA ARG A 69 6.59 -2.55 -0.03
C ARG A 69 5.72 -3.10 -1.15
N LEU A 70 6.33 -3.81 -2.09
CA LEU A 70 5.61 -4.40 -3.21
C LEU A 70 4.61 -5.44 -2.74
N THR A 71 5.01 -6.31 -1.81
CA THR A 71 4.13 -7.32 -1.22
C THR A 71 2.97 -6.66 -0.46
N ALA A 72 3.25 -5.65 0.36
CA ALA A 72 2.23 -4.88 1.06
C ALA A 72 1.21 -4.30 0.08
N SER A 73 1.69 -3.66 -0.99
CA SER A 73 0.85 -3.04 -2.01
C SER A 73 -0.06 -4.05 -2.71
N VAL A 74 0.48 -5.19 -3.13
CA VAL A 74 -0.29 -6.24 -3.81
C VAL A 74 -1.36 -6.80 -2.88
N VAL A 75 -0.99 -7.22 -1.67
CA VAL A 75 -1.92 -7.82 -0.71
C VAL A 75 -3.00 -6.82 -0.30
N TYR A 76 -2.62 -5.57 -0.02
CA TYR A 76 -3.58 -4.53 0.33
C TYR A 76 -4.57 -4.26 -0.79
N ASN A 77 -4.09 -4.07 -2.03
CA ASN A 77 -4.98 -3.74 -3.15
C ASN A 77 -5.95 -4.88 -3.48
N VAL A 78 -5.48 -6.13 -3.36
CA VAL A 78 -6.36 -7.30 -3.53
C VAL A 78 -7.42 -7.35 -2.42
N PHE A 79 -7.00 -7.10 -1.17
CA PHE A 79 -7.93 -7.05 -0.05
C PHE A 79 -8.91 -5.88 -0.17
N ASP A 80 -8.46 -4.68 -0.49
CA ASP A 80 -9.31 -3.50 -0.66
C ASP A 80 -10.38 -3.74 -1.75
N ALA A 81 -9.98 -4.32 -2.88
CA ALA A 81 -10.91 -4.66 -3.95
C ALA A 81 -11.97 -5.69 -3.51
N ALA A 82 -11.58 -6.73 -2.78
CA ALA A 82 -12.48 -7.72 -2.24
C ALA A 82 -13.42 -7.12 -1.20
N TYR A 83 -12.88 -6.32 -0.26
CA TYR A 83 -13.63 -5.67 0.80
C TYR A 83 -14.68 -4.71 0.25
N ARG A 84 -14.31 -3.83 -0.68
CA ARG A 84 -15.25 -2.90 -1.32
C ARG A 84 -16.38 -3.63 -2.03
N ARG A 85 -16.09 -4.73 -2.70
CA ARG A 85 -17.10 -5.55 -3.38
C ARG A 85 -18.06 -6.21 -2.39
N ALA A 86 -17.54 -6.81 -1.33
CA ALA A 86 -18.34 -7.49 -0.32
C ALA A 86 -19.25 -6.54 0.48
N THR A 87 -18.88 -5.26 0.59
CA THR A 87 -19.56 -4.27 1.43
C THR A 87 -20.39 -3.25 0.64
N LEU A 88 -20.54 -3.41 -0.68
CA LEU A 88 -21.31 -2.50 -1.53
C LEU A 88 -22.75 -2.30 -1.07
N GLU A 89 -23.43 -3.39 -0.71
CA GLU A 89 -24.84 -3.35 -0.31
C GLU A 89 -25.02 -3.16 1.20
N LYS A 90 -24.10 -3.71 1.98
CA LYS A 90 -24.15 -3.65 3.44
C LYS A 90 -22.77 -3.45 4.02
N PRO A 91 -22.48 -2.24 4.53
CA PRO A 91 -21.18 -1.97 5.17
C PRO A 91 -20.91 -2.94 6.33
N VAL A 92 -19.74 -3.56 6.31
CA VAL A 92 -19.25 -4.42 7.39
C VAL A 92 -18.13 -3.69 8.10
N PRO A 93 -18.22 -3.45 9.42
CA PRO A 93 -17.13 -2.81 10.14
C PRO A 93 -15.84 -3.61 10.03
N PHE A 94 -14.78 -2.96 9.56
CA PHE A 94 -13.45 -3.53 9.46
C PHE A 94 -12.40 -2.51 9.90
N TYR A 95 -11.41 -2.98 10.64
CA TYR A 95 -10.33 -2.16 11.17
C TYR A 95 -9.03 -2.47 10.44
N PHE A 96 -8.49 -1.47 9.75
CA PHE A 96 -7.16 -1.52 9.16
C PHE A 96 -6.18 -0.86 10.11
N ILE A 97 -5.21 -1.62 10.56
CA ILE A 97 -4.12 -1.13 11.39
C ILE A 97 -2.85 -1.19 10.57
N VAL A 98 -2.28 -0.03 10.30
CA VAL A 98 -1.06 0.14 9.52
C VAL A 98 0.02 0.65 10.46
N ASP A 99 0.94 -0.22 10.80
CA ASP A 99 2.11 0.11 11.62
C ASP A 99 3.30 0.46 10.73
N GLU A 100 4.13 1.40 11.18
CA GLU A 100 5.29 1.90 10.44
C GLU A 100 4.92 2.36 9.01
N ALA A 101 3.87 3.20 8.90
CA ALA A 101 3.31 3.59 7.60
C ALA A 101 4.34 4.20 6.64
N GLN A 102 5.41 4.83 7.14
CA GLN A 102 6.51 5.33 6.33
C GLN A 102 7.30 4.23 5.60
N GLU A 103 7.25 2.99 6.11
CA GLU A 103 7.95 1.87 5.48
C GLU A 103 7.16 1.24 4.33
N ILE A 104 5.86 1.44 4.27
CA ILE A 104 4.99 0.79 3.28
C ILE A 104 5.06 1.46 1.91
N GLY A 105 5.22 2.78 1.88
CA GLY A 105 5.26 3.56 0.64
C GLY A 105 3.89 3.81 0.01
N SER A 106 3.87 4.48 -1.14
CA SER A 106 2.65 4.97 -1.81
C SER A 106 1.80 3.89 -2.50
N GLY A 107 2.31 2.68 -2.64
CA GLY A 107 1.64 1.62 -3.41
C GLY A 107 0.31 1.13 -2.82
N MET A 108 0.05 1.35 -1.56
CA MET A 108 -1.16 0.88 -0.87
C MET A 108 -2.39 1.80 -1.04
N ARG A 109 -2.27 2.94 -1.70
CA ARG A 109 -3.39 3.88 -1.89
C ARG A 109 -4.17 4.18 -0.60
N LEU A 110 -3.45 4.36 0.50
CA LEU A 110 -4.04 4.62 1.82
C LEU A 110 -4.89 5.90 1.83
N GLU A 111 -4.54 6.89 1.01
CA GLU A 111 -5.30 8.13 0.84
C GLU A 111 -6.76 7.86 0.43
N SER A 112 -6.97 6.92 -0.49
CA SER A 112 -8.32 6.54 -0.93
C SER A 112 -9.13 5.87 0.18
N MET A 113 -8.48 5.01 0.97
CA MET A 113 -9.15 4.36 2.11
C MET A 113 -9.46 5.36 3.22
N LEU A 114 -8.55 6.30 3.51
CA LEU A 114 -8.77 7.37 4.49
C LEU A 114 -9.94 8.28 4.09
N ALA A 115 -10.04 8.61 2.79
CA ALA A 115 -11.08 9.49 2.29
C ALA A 115 -12.46 8.81 2.17
N GLU A 116 -12.49 7.54 1.77
CA GLU A 116 -13.73 6.88 1.35
C GLU A 116 -14.11 5.64 2.17
N GLY A 117 -13.16 5.06 2.90
CA GLY A 117 -13.34 3.78 3.57
C GLY A 117 -14.54 3.74 4.52
N ALA A 118 -14.86 4.86 5.15
CA ALA A 118 -16.00 4.97 6.04
C ALA A 118 -17.34 4.60 5.38
N LYS A 119 -17.50 4.85 4.08
CA LYS A 119 -18.69 4.49 3.30
C LYS A 119 -18.92 2.97 3.27
N PHE A 120 -17.83 2.22 3.33
CA PHE A 120 -17.84 0.76 3.32
C PHE A 120 -17.76 0.15 4.73
N GLY A 121 -17.68 0.98 5.77
CA GLY A 121 -17.50 0.54 7.15
C GLY A 121 -16.05 0.41 7.62
N ALA A 122 -15.07 0.75 6.77
CA ALA A 122 -13.66 0.72 7.16
C ALA A 122 -13.32 1.79 8.20
N ARG A 123 -12.47 1.43 9.13
CA ARG A 123 -11.85 2.31 10.12
C ARG A 123 -10.34 2.09 10.04
N MET A 124 -9.59 3.19 9.98
CA MET A 124 -8.13 3.10 9.88
C MET A 124 -7.45 3.62 11.13
N PHE A 125 -6.43 2.89 11.54
CA PHE A 125 -5.42 3.30 12.51
C PHE A 125 -4.09 3.32 11.77
N VAL A 126 -3.51 4.49 11.61
CA VAL A 126 -2.22 4.65 10.95
C VAL A 126 -1.22 5.12 11.99
N LEU A 127 -0.17 4.34 12.17
CA LEU A 127 0.93 4.65 13.08
C LEU A 127 2.18 4.97 12.25
N ALA A 128 2.83 6.04 12.58
CA ALA A 128 4.06 6.47 11.92
C ALA A 128 5.01 7.10 12.96
N GLN A 129 6.30 7.03 12.71
CA GLN A 129 7.29 7.65 13.59
C GLN A 129 7.25 9.18 13.46
N SER A 130 7.10 9.70 12.24
CA SER A 130 7.08 11.11 11.95
C SER A 130 6.37 11.37 10.62
N LEU A 131 5.61 12.45 10.54
CA LEU A 131 4.97 12.90 9.30
C LEU A 131 6.03 13.41 8.31
N SER A 132 7.04 14.10 8.80
CA SER A 132 8.15 14.61 7.99
C SER A 132 8.93 13.47 7.32
N MET A 133 9.13 12.35 8.03
CA MET A 133 9.73 11.15 7.43
C MET A 133 8.83 10.53 6.36
N MET A 134 7.52 10.46 6.59
CA MET A 134 6.59 9.97 5.58
C MET A 134 6.63 10.81 4.30
N ARG A 135 6.67 12.15 4.44
CA ARG A 135 6.72 13.08 3.29
C ARG A 135 7.98 12.92 2.44
N LYS A 136 9.10 12.49 3.03
CA LYS A 136 10.35 12.20 2.31
C LYS A 136 10.30 10.93 1.47
N VAL A 137 9.29 10.08 1.68
CA VAL A 137 9.07 8.89 0.86
C VAL A 137 8.27 9.28 -0.39
N GLU A 138 8.77 8.90 -1.55
CA GLU A 138 8.16 9.23 -2.84
C GLU A 138 6.69 8.80 -2.88
N GLY A 139 5.81 9.73 -3.26
CA GLY A 139 4.38 9.49 -3.39
C GLY A 139 3.59 9.40 -2.07
N MET A 140 4.22 9.65 -0.90
CA MET A 140 3.52 9.60 0.39
C MET A 140 2.92 10.96 0.82
N GLU A 141 3.23 12.06 0.16
CA GLU A 141 2.64 13.38 0.48
C GLU A 141 1.10 13.37 0.45
N PRO A 142 0.41 12.79 -0.57
CA PRO A 142 -1.04 12.69 -0.55
C PRO A 142 -1.60 11.88 0.62
N VAL A 143 -0.86 10.85 1.07
CA VAL A 143 -1.24 10.05 2.25
C VAL A 143 -1.18 10.89 3.51
N VAL A 144 -0.11 11.66 3.72
CA VAL A 144 0.03 12.55 4.87
C VAL A 144 -1.08 13.60 4.89
N GLN A 145 -1.36 14.22 3.75
CA GLN A 145 -2.47 15.18 3.64
C GLN A 145 -3.83 14.53 3.94
N ALA A 146 -4.06 13.32 3.44
CA ALA A 146 -5.29 12.57 3.74
C ALA A 146 -5.40 12.19 5.22
N MET A 147 -4.28 11.84 5.87
CA MET A 147 -4.25 11.59 7.32
C MET A 147 -4.66 12.83 8.09
N LEU A 148 -4.06 13.97 7.82
CA LEU A 148 -4.38 15.23 8.51
C LEU A 148 -5.82 15.69 8.26
N ALA A 149 -6.34 15.50 7.04
CA ALA A 149 -7.67 15.99 6.67
C ALA A 149 -8.82 15.05 7.06
N ASN A 150 -8.62 13.73 7.06
CA ASN A 150 -9.70 12.76 7.15
C ASN A 150 -9.70 11.94 8.44
N THR A 151 -8.72 12.12 9.34
CA THR A 151 -8.73 11.44 10.64
C THR A 151 -9.47 12.27 11.68
N SER A 152 -10.40 11.65 12.38
CA SER A 152 -11.18 12.30 13.44
C SER A 152 -10.41 12.40 14.77
N THR A 153 -9.37 11.61 14.95
CA THR A 153 -8.52 11.63 16.15
C THR A 153 -7.08 11.55 15.71
N GLN A 154 -6.27 12.47 16.22
CA GLN A 154 -4.83 12.54 15.97
C GLN A 154 -4.13 12.61 17.32
N MET A 155 -3.09 11.79 17.50
CA MET A 155 -2.29 11.77 18.71
C MET A 155 -0.82 11.92 18.33
N PHE A 156 -0.16 12.88 18.92
CA PHE A 156 1.24 13.17 18.71
C PHE A 156 2.02 12.97 20.00
N PHE A 157 3.08 12.20 19.95
CA PHE A 157 3.96 11.93 21.07
C PHE A 157 5.32 12.56 20.80
N SER A 158 5.61 13.68 21.46
CA SER A 158 6.86 14.43 21.29
C SER A 158 7.23 14.67 19.82
N PRO A 159 6.37 15.40 19.08
CA PRO A 159 6.65 15.67 17.67
C PRO A 159 7.98 16.38 17.51
N ASP A 160 8.70 16.10 16.44
CA ASP A 160 9.89 16.84 16.09
C ASP A 160 9.51 18.26 15.58
N PRO A 161 10.45 19.21 15.48
CA PRO A 161 10.15 20.57 15.04
C PRO A 161 9.50 20.64 13.64
N GLU A 162 9.90 19.75 12.70
CA GLU A 162 9.31 19.70 11.36
C GLU A 162 7.85 19.22 11.42
N ASP A 163 7.54 18.28 12.29
CA ASP A 163 6.17 17.80 12.50
C ASP A 163 5.31 18.81 13.24
N ALA A 164 5.88 19.54 14.21
CA ALA A 164 5.16 20.54 14.98
C ALA A 164 4.64 21.70 14.11
N ASP A 165 5.32 22.03 13.01
CA ASP A 165 4.88 23.03 12.04
C ASP A 165 3.73 22.53 11.13
N LEU A 166 3.41 21.23 11.15
CA LEU A 166 2.37 20.60 10.33
C LEU A 166 1.05 20.40 11.08
N ILE A 167 1.07 20.49 12.41
CA ILE A 167 -0.05 20.24 13.32
C ILE A 167 -0.71 21.55 13.73
#